data_b2ac1d659b6b8fd55ff379024b064e2f
#
_entry.id   b2ac1d659b6b8fd55ff379024b064e2f
#
_cell.length_a   1.000
_cell.length_b   1.000
_cell.length_c   1.000
_cell.angle_alpha   90.00
_cell.angle_beta   90.00
_cell.angle_gamma   90.00
#
_symmetry.space_group_name_H-M   'P 1'
#
loop_
_entity.id
_entity.type
_entity.pdbx_description
1 polymer ?
#
loop_
_entity_poly.entity_id
_entity_poly.type
_entity_poly.pdbx_seq_one_letter_code
_entity_poly.pdbx_strand_id
1 'polypeptide(L)'
;MIIGNWGLGLIFQTSDRRIFTPENLKRETSSVWAKHSRLHLKDESEFIRPGLGQITFDIQLNAELGVRPRLMMDYINHCVETGEVQMLVIGFRRVGKHRWKITKASTAYEVVLNRGEIVKAKMTLTMEEYL
;
A
#
# COMPACT_ATOMS: atom_id res chain seq x y z
N MET A 1 16.70 8.10 -8.94
CA MET A 1 15.46 8.52 -9.61
C MET A 1 14.26 8.18 -8.74
N ILE A 2 13.37 9.13 -8.51
CA ILE A 2 12.16 8.90 -7.72
C ILE A 2 11.12 8.25 -8.62
N ILE A 3 10.59 7.10 -8.18
CA ILE A 3 9.58 6.33 -8.93
C ILE A 3 8.17 6.75 -8.51
N GLY A 4 7.98 7.06 -7.24
CA GLY A 4 6.69 7.44 -6.70
C GLY A 4 6.79 7.80 -5.23
N ASN A 5 5.66 8.14 -4.62
CA ASN A 5 5.62 8.47 -3.20
C ASN A 5 4.19 8.35 -2.64
N TRP A 6 4.14 8.16 -1.33
CA TRP A 6 2.93 8.29 -0.54
C TRP A 6 3.22 9.32 0.54
N GLY A 7 2.81 10.55 0.31
CA GLY A 7 3.18 11.68 1.17
C GLY A 7 4.67 12.00 1.09
N LEU A 8 5.21 12.63 2.12
CA LEU A 8 6.61 13.03 2.17
C LEU A 8 7.53 11.99 2.83
N GLY A 9 6.97 11.09 3.62
CA GLY A 9 7.75 10.11 4.40
C GLY A 9 8.01 8.79 3.69
N LEU A 10 7.18 8.43 2.73
CA LEU A 10 7.33 7.18 1.99
C LEU A 10 7.63 7.51 0.53
N ILE A 11 8.90 7.50 0.17
CA ILE A 11 9.37 7.85 -1.17
C ILE A 11 10.01 6.63 -1.81
N PHE A 12 9.44 6.19 -2.94
CA PHE A 12 9.97 5.07 -3.71
C PHE A 12 11.01 5.60 -4.70
N GLN A 13 12.20 5.04 -4.65
CA GLN A 13 13.29 5.51 -5.49
C GLN A 13 14.27 4.40 -5.85
N THR A 14 14.96 4.59 -6.97
CA THR A 14 16.08 3.78 -7.39
C THR A 14 17.25 4.72 -7.64
N SER A 15 18.33 4.55 -6.89
CA SER A 15 19.56 5.33 -7.04
C SER A 15 20.75 4.49 -6.62
N ASP A 16 21.97 5.00 -6.85
CA ASP A 16 23.19 4.31 -6.45
C ASP A 16 23.28 4.11 -4.93
N ARG A 17 22.58 4.94 -4.15
CA ARG A 17 22.62 4.92 -2.69
C ARG A 17 21.42 4.24 -2.05
N ARG A 18 20.30 4.15 -2.76
CA ARG A 18 19.07 3.65 -2.17
C ARG A 18 18.19 3.01 -3.23
N ILE A 19 17.79 1.77 -2.96
CA ILE A 19 16.78 1.07 -3.76
C ILE A 19 15.60 0.76 -2.85
N PHE A 20 14.48 1.42 -3.12
CA PHE A 20 13.27 1.27 -2.35
C PHE A 20 12.08 1.40 -3.29
N THR A 21 11.53 0.26 -3.71
CA THR A 21 10.46 0.21 -4.71
C THR A 21 9.33 -0.69 -4.25
N PRO A 22 8.09 -0.39 -4.64
CA PRO A 22 6.98 -1.30 -4.39
C PRO A 22 7.10 -2.52 -5.31
N GLU A 23 6.79 -3.69 -4.75
CA GLU A 23 6.78 -4.95 -5.48
C GLU A 23 5.40 -5.57 -5.39
N ASN A 24 5.03 -6.35 -6.40
CA ASN A 24 3.74 -7.04 -6.43
C ASN A 24 2.55 -6.10 -6.23
N LEU A 25 2.63 -4.93 -6.84
CA LEU A 25 1.61 -3.91 -6.72
C LEU A 25 0.31 -4.40 -7.36
N LYS A 26 -0.75 -4.46 -6.57
CA LYS A 26 -2.05 -4.94 -7.01
C LYS A 26 -3.12 -3.93 -6.59
N ARG A 27 -3.93 -3.52 -7.56
CA ARG A 27 -5.05 -2.62 -7.30
C ARG A 27 -6.36 -3.35 -7.56
N GLU A 28 -7.27 -3.25 -6.62
CA GLU A 28 -8.60 -3.82 -6.73
C GLU A 28 -9.65 -2.72 -6.77
N THR A 29 -10.54 -2.81 -7.73
CA THR A 29 -11.66 -1.89 -7.88
C THR A 29 -12.94 -2.72 -7.84
N SER A 30 -13.92 -2.26 -7.10
CA SER A 30 -15.17 -2.98 -6.91
C SER A 30 -16.37 -2.06 -7.02
N SER A 31 -17.53 -2.65 -7.17
CA SER A 31 -18.81 -1.93 -7.16
C SER A 31 -19.83 -2.72 -6.36
N VAL A 32 -20.81 -2.02 -5.84
CA VAL A 32 -21.87 -2.64 -5.03
C VAL A 32 -23.16 -2.67 -5.84
N TRP A 33 -23.69 -3.87 -5.99
CA TRP A 33 -24.90 -4.14 -6.75
C TRP A 33 -25.94 -4.84 -5.88
N ALA A 34 -27.22 -4.53 -6.08
CA ALA A 34 -28.32 -5.28 -5.53
C ALA A 34 -28.91 -6.17 -6.62
N LYS A 35 -29.32 -7.38 -6.24
CA LYS A 35 -30.00 -8.30 -7.14
C LYS A 35 -31.46 -8.41 -6.71
N HIS A 36 -32.35 -8.34 -7.69
CA HIS A 36 -33.79 -8.48 -7.47
C HIS A 36 -34.28 -9.73 -8.19
N SER A 37 -34.84 -10.68 -7.44
CA SER A 37 -35.43 -11.89 -8.01
C SER A 37 -36.70 -11.56 -8.75
N ARG A 38 -36.88 -12.16 -9.94
CA ARG A 38 -38.09 -12.04 -10.72
C ARG A 38 -38.67 -13.41 -11.02
N LEU A 39 -39.98 -13.52 -10.96
CA LEU A 39 -40.66 -14.80 -11.19
C LEU A 39 -40.46 -15.26 -12.64
N HIS A 40 -39.94 -16.48 -12.82
CA HIS A 40 -39.66 -17.10 -14.12
C HIS A 40 -38.74 -16.33 -15.06
N LEU A 41 -38.00 -15.33 -14.50
CA LEU A 41 -37.06 -14.53 -15.27
C LEU A 41 -35.70 -14.53 -14.57
N LYS A 42 -34.68 -14.09 -15.30
CA LYS A 42 -33.34 -13.89 -14.70
C LYS A 42 -33.41 -12.76 -13.70
N ASP A 43 -32.57 -12.83 -12.66
CA ASP A 43 -32.45 -11.78 -11.67
C ASP A 43 -32.07 -10.46 -12.32
N GLU A 44 -32.66 -9.39 -11.81
CA GLU A 44 -32.31 -8.03 -12.23
C GLU A 44 -31.24 -7.47 -11.28
N SER A 45 -30.22 -6.85 -11.85
CA SER A 45 -29.15 -6.21 -11.08
C SER A 45 -29.30 -4.70 -11.11
N GLU A 46 -29.14 -4.07 -9.95
CA GLU A 46 -29.18 -2.62 -9.80
C GLU A 46 -27.87 -2.14 -9.21
N PHE A 47 -27.21 -1.18 -9.89
CA PHE A 47 -26.00 -0.54 -9.36
C PHE A 47 -26.36 0.37 -8.20
N ILE A 48 -25.71 0.16 -7.06
CA ILE A 48 -25.95 0.96 -5.85
C ILE A 48 -24.89 2.04 -5.72
N ARG A 49 -23.60 1.66 -5.71
CA ARG A 49 -22.49 2.59 -5.53
C ARG A 49 -21.18 1.94 -5.91
N PRO A 50 -20.14 2.75 -6.19
CA PRO A 50 -18.78 2.20 -6.29
C PRO A 50 -18.30 1.76 -4.91
N GLY A 51 -17.52 0.68 -4.87
CA GLY A 51 -16.83 0.25 -3.67
C GLY A 51 -15.56 1.05 -3.45
N LEU A 52 -15.02 1.01 -2.23
CA LEU A 52 -13.73 1.62 -1.97
C LEU A 52 -12.63 0.80 -2.64
N GLY A 53 -11.74 1.47 -3.36
CA GLY A 53 -10.59 0.82 -3.97
C GLY A 53 -9.58 0.39 -2.93
N GLN A 54 -8.86 -0.69 -3.22
CA GLN A 54 -7.79 -1.21 -2.38
C GLN A 54 -6.52 -1.40 -3.20
N ILE A 55 -5.39 -1.13 -2.57
CA ILE A 55 -4.07 -1.38 -3.15
C ILE A 55 -3.28 -2.21 -2.15
N THR A 56 -2.63 -3.25 -2.64
CA THR A 56 -1.74 -4.09 -1.84
C THR A 56 -0.40 -4.16 -2.56
N PHE A 57 0.68 -3.99 -1.82
CA PHE A 57 2.02 -4.14 -2.36
C PHE A 57 3.01 -4.50 -1.27
N ASP A 58 4.17 -5.00 -1.71
CA ASP A 58 5.26 -5.36 -0.83
C ASP A 58 6.38 -4.35 -0.97
N ILE A 59 7.08 -4.09 0.13
CA ILE A 59 8.31 -3.30 0.13
C ILE A 59 9.39 -4.08 0.83
N GLN A 60 10.61 -4.02 0.29
CA GLN A 60 11.77 -4.61 0.94
C GLN A 60 12.56 -3.54 1.67
N LEU A 61 12.78 -3.78 2.94
CA LEU A 61 13.58 -2.91 3.81
C LEU A 61 14.94 -3.56 3.99
N ASN A 62 15.88 -3.20 3.12
CA ASN A 62 17.21 -3.80 3.12
C ASN A 62 18.27 -2.74 3.38
N ALA A 63 19.01 -2.91 4.49
CA ALA A 63 20.06 -1.98 4.87
C ALA A 63 21.17 -1.90 3.83
N GLU A 64 21.45 -2.99 3.12
CA GLU A 64 22.44 -3.01 2.05
C GLU A 64 22.02 -2.17 0.85
N LEU A 65 20.72 -1.94 0.66
CA LEU A 65 20.17 -1.11 -0.41
C LEU A 65 19.90 0.33 0.04
N GLY A 66 20.43 0.74 1.19
CA GLY A 66 20.34 2.11 1.68
C GLY A 66 19.08 2.45 2.45
N VAL A 67 18.26 1.47 2.78
CA VAL A 67 17.05 1.67 3.58
C VAL A 67 17.36 1.36 5.03
N ARG A 68 16.78 2.12 5.96
CA ARG A 68 16.89 1.84 7.39
C ARG A 68 15.63 1.09 7.84
N PRO A 69 15.71 -0.25 8.00
CA PRO A 69 14.50 -1.05 8.21
C PRO A 69 13.69 -0.65 9.43
N ARG A 70 14.33 -0.49 10.58
CA ARG A 70 13.61 -0.15 11.82
C ARG A 70 12.92 1.21 11.75
N LEU A 71 13.60 2.22 11.24
CA LEU A 71 13.01 3.55 11.12
C LEU A 71 11.81 3.54 10.17
N MET A 72 11.92 2.85 9.05
CA MET A 72 10.83 2.77 8.08
C MET A 72 9.65 1.98 8.64
N MET A 73 9.91 0.86 9.32
CA MET A 73 8.84 0.08 9.95
C MET A 73 8.10 0.90 11.00
N ASP A 74 8.84 1.62 11.85
CA ASP A 74 8.24 2.45 12.89
C ASP A 74 7.41 3.58 12.29
N TYR A 75 7.90 4.20 11.22
CA TYR A 75 7.16 5.24 10.51
C TYR A 75 5.85 4.70 9.92
N ILE A 76 5.91 3.57 9.23
CA ILE A 76 4.72 2.97 8.61
C ILE A 76 3.70 2.54 9.66
N ASN A 77 4.17 1.90 10.73
CA ASN A 77 3.27 1.50 11.83
C ASN A 77 2.62 2.72 12.49
N HIS A 78 3.37 3.81 12.65
CA HIS A 78 2.83 5.06 13.17
C HIS A 78 1.73 5.61 12.26
N CYS A 79 1.93 5.59 10.95
CA CYS A 79 0.91 6.03 9.99
C CYS A 79 -0.35 5.19 10.05
N VAL A 80 -0.21 3.87 10.25
CA VAL A 80 -1.37 2.98 10.40
C VAL A 80 -2.13 3.31 11.67
N GLU A 81 -1.42 3.47 12.78
CA GLU A 81 -2.05 3.72 14.09
C GLU A 81 -2.69 5.10 14.22
N THR A 82 -2.14 6.10 13.53
CA THR A 82 -2.68 7.47 13.57
C THR A 82 -3.69 7.77 12.47
N GLY A 83 -3.88 6.84 11.53
CA GLY A 83 -4.84 7.04 10.43
C GLY A 83 -4.41 8.09 9.43
N GLU A 84 -3.13 8.17 9.13
CA GLU A 84 -2.60 9.14 8.17
C GLU A 84 -3.14 8.89 6.75
N VAL A 85 -3.50 9.96 6.05
CA VAL A 85 -4.07 9.92 4.70
C VAL A 85 -3.23 10.77 3.78
N GLN A 86 -2.72 10.18 2.70
CA GLN A 86 -1.86 10.87 1.74
C GLN A 86 -2.18 10.44 0.31
N MET A 87 -1.78 11.25 -0.66
CA MET A 87 -1.86 10.85 -2.05
C MET A 87 -0.78 9.83 -2.39
N LEU A 88 -1.15 8.84 -3.18
CA LEU A 88 -0.21 7.87 -3.73
C LEU A 88 0.11 8.26 -5.17
N VAL A 89 1.40 8.43 -5.47
CA VAL A 89 1.88 8.78 -6.79
C VAL A 89 2.86 7.69 -7.25
N ILE A 90 2.64 7.13 -8.41
CA ILE A 90 3.53 6.14 -9.01
C ILE A 90 3.70 6.51 -10.49
N GLY A 91 4.96 6.57 -10.94
CA GLY A 91 5.26 6.91 -12.32
C GLY A 91 4.82 8.33 -12.69
N PHE A 92 4.95 9.28 -11.75
CA PHE A 92 4.56 10.69 -11.91
C PHE A 92 3.06 10.93 -12.08
N ARG A 93 2.22 9.91 -11.75
CA ARG A 93 0.77 10.02 -11.82
C ARG A 93 0.13 9.59 -10.51
N ARG A 94 -0.93 10.29 -10.11
CA ARG A 94 -1.73 9.88 -8.96
C ARG A 94 -2.37 8.52 -9.24
N VAL A 95 -2.37 7.66 -8.25
CA VAL A 95 -3.12 6.42 -8.31
C VAL A 95 -4.53 6.70 -7.86
N GLY A 96 -5.48 6.65 -8.80
CA GLY A 96 -6.87 6.98 -8.52
C GLY A 96 -7.13 8.47 -8.37
N LYS A 97 -8.34 8.83 -7.98
CA LYS A 97 -8.79 10.23 -7.82
C LYS A 97 -8.69 10.73 -6.38
N HIS A 98 -8.56 9.83 -5.43
CA HIS A 98 -8.63 10.12 -4.01
C HIS A 98 -7.32 9.83 -3.31
N ARG A 99 -7.23 10.26 -2.06
CA ARG A 99 -6.10 9.93 -1.20
C ARG A 99 -6.23 8.49 -0.71
N TRP A 100 -5.15 7.97 -0.17
CA TRP A 100 -5.08 6.60 0.32
C TRP A 100 -4.62 6.58 1.76
N LYS A 101 -5.19 5.66 2.54
CA LYS A 101 -4.78 5.39 3.92
C LYS A 101 -4.26 3.96 4.00
N ILE A 102 -3.26 3.75 4.84
CA ILE A 102 -2.75 2.41 5.10
C ILE A 102 -3.62 1.78 6.18
N THR A 103 -4.34 0.71 5.83
CA THR A 103 -5.24 0.03 6.77
C THR A 103 -4.57 -1.15 7.46
N LYS A 104 -3.54 -1.72 6.83
CA LYS A 104 -2.86 -2.90 7.37
C LYS A 104 -1.41 -2.91 6.92
N ALA A 105 -0.53 -3.26 7.84
CA ALA A 105 0.88 -3.49 7.54
C ALA A 105 1.32 -4.79 8.21
N SER A 106 1.89 -5.70 7.42
CA SER A 106 2.46 -6.96 7.92
C SER A 106 3.96 -6.95 7.69
N THR A 107 4.73 -7.32 8.70
CA THR A 107 6.19 -7.33 8.61
C THR A 107 6.73 -8.74 8.77
N ALA A 108 7.61 -9.15 7.86
CA ALA A 108 8.37 -10.38 7.98
C ALA A 108 9.84 -10.02 8.15
N TYR A 109 10.43 -10.43 9.27
CA TYR A 109 11.84 -10.19 9.56
C TYR A 109 12.66 -11.30 8.88
N GLU A 110 13.45 -10.92 7.89
CA GLU A 110 14.22 -11.89 7.12
C GLU A 110 15.63 -12.13 7.68
N VAL A 111 16.33 -11.05 8.07
CA VAL A 111 17.68 -11.13 8.64
C VAL A 111 17.76 -10.24 9.87
N VAL A 112 18.02 -10.89 11.02
CA VAL A 112 18.21 -10.19 12.30
C VAL A 112 19.55 -10.64 12.88
N LEU A 113 20.42 -9.69 13.15
CA LEU A 113 21.73 -9.98 13.72
C LEU A 113 21.65 -10.27 15.23
N ASN A 114 22.73 -10.84 15.79
CA ASN A 114 22.80 -11.28 17.19
C ASN A 114 22.44 -10.20 18.22
N ARG A 115 22.63 -8.93 17.89
CA ARG A 115 22.28 -7.79 18.76
C ARG A 115 20.86 -7.29 18.57
N GLY A 116 20.02 -8.02 17.80
CA GLY A 116 18.68 -7.58 17.48
C GLY A 116 18.62 -6.52 16.39
N GLU A 117 19.72 -6.26 15.69
CA GLU A 117 19.76 -5.33 14.59
C GLU A 117 19.08 -5.96 13.36
N ILE A 118 18.08 -5.26 12.82
CA ILE A 118 17.34 -5.73 11.64
C ILE A 118 18.05 -5.24 10.39
N VAL A 119 18.57 -6.17 9.59
CA VAL A 119 19.28 -5.87 8.34
C VAL A 119 18.34 -5.95 7.14
N LYS A 120 17.41 -6.89 7.18
CA LYS A 120 16.49 -7.11 6.07
C LYS A 120 15.12 -7.50 6.59
N ALA A 121 14.09 -6.84 6.08
CA ALA A 121 12.71 -7.15 6.39
C ALA A 121 11.85 -6.91 5.16
N LYS A 122 10.69 -7.52 5.12
CA LYS A 122 9.70 -7.32 4.06
C LYS A 122 8.39 -6.91 4.69
N MET A 123 7.80 -5.85 4.18
CA MET A 123 6.47 -5.41 4.63
C MET A 123 5.47 -5.53 3.51
N THR A 124 4.29 -6.03 3.83
CA THR A 124 3.14 -6.03 2.94
C THR A 124 2.16 -4.98 3.44
N LEU A 125 1.88 -4.00 2.60
CA LEU A 125 1.00 -2.88 2.93
C LEU A 125 -0.32 -3.01 2.17
N THR A 126 -1.41 -2.77 2.88
CA THR A 126 -2.75 -2.68 2.28
C THR A 126 -3.25 -1.27 2.48
N MET A 127 -3.62 -0.62 1.39
CA MET A 127 -4.17 0.73 1.37
C MET A 127 -5.61 0.71 0.89
N GLU A 128 -6.40 1.64 1.40
CA GLU A 128 -7.80 1.82 1.01
C GLU A 128 -8.04 3.28 0.69
N GLU A 129 -8.91 3.54 -0.30
CA GLU A 129 -9.30 4.91 -0.65
C GLU A 129 -9.92 5.65 0.53
N TYR A 130 -9.60 6.93 0.62
CA TYR A 130 -10.22 7.85 1.57
C TYR A 130 -10.94 8.96 0.79
N LEU A 131 -12.24 9.08 1.04
CA LEU A 131 -13.11 10.05 0.37
C LEU A 131 -13.33 11.29 1.19
#